data_49c14dbf18d9f2dd802ca6e25672f43c
#
_entry.id   49c14dbf18d9f2dd802ca6e25672f43c
#
_cell.length_a   1.000
_cell.length_b   1.000
_cell.length_c   1.000
_cell.angle_alpha   90.00
_cell.angle_beta   90.00
_cell.angle_gamma   90.00
#
_symmetry.space_group_name_H-M   'P 1'
#
loop_
_entity.id
_entity.type
_entity.pdbx_description
1 polymer ?
#
loop_
_entity_poly.entity_id
_entity_poly.type
_entity_poly.pdbx_seq_one_letter_code
_entity_poly.pdbx_strand_id
1 'polypeptide(L)'
;EDKDATAGHKLVGVVNRDPDESPRIIHDTFVQAINAAETNVTLINPYLTLCPHLRRALKRALRRGVEVNIMVSANSDIPVTPRVVEHTVHRLMKKGAKIWFFEGGFHHSKIMMVDSNFSFVGSANLNSRSLSFDYECNLLIADRPSTAQLLRLFDEDRTKHCWQLTPDTWRTKFSKGRRFQAWFFQFLTPFL
;
A
#
# COMPACT_ATOMS: atom_id res chain seq x y z
N GLU A 1 21.58 33.00 -9.20
CA GLU A 1 20.53 32.42 -10.05
C GLU A 1 21.16 31.35 -10.91
N ASP A 2 21.04 30.11 -10.46
CA ASP A 2 21.54 28.92 -11.17
C ASP A 2 20.57 28.60 -12.31
N LYS A 3 20.91 29.04 -13.52
CA LYS A 3 20.12 28.87 -14.74
C LYS A 3 20.27 27.51 -15.42
N ASP A 4 20.97 26.57 -14.79
CA ASP A 4 21.22 25.22 -15.29
C ASP A 4 20.48 24.13 -14.49
N ALA A 5 19.27 24.40 -14.01
CA ALA A 5 18.36 23.32 -13.68
C ALA A 5 17.94 22.66 -15.00
N THR A 6 18.74 21.74 -15.49
CA THR A 6 18.36 20.83 -16.58
C THR A 6 17.07 20.16 -16.17
N ALA A 7 15.96 20.52 -16.83
CA ALA A 7 14.68 19.85 -16.68
C ALA A 7 14.92 18.36 -16.97
N GLY A 8 14.95 17.54 -15.91
CA GLY A 8 15.16 16.10 -16.05
C GLY A 8 14.01 15.54 -16.86
N HIS A 9 14.32 14.77 -17.90
CA HIS A 9 13.32 14.09 -18.74
C HIS A 9 12.78 12.86 -17.99
N LYS A 10 11.83 13.10 -17.06
CA LYS A 10 11.14 12.02 -16.36
C LYS A 10 9.78 11.79 -17.01
N LEU A 11 9.46 10.53 -17.25
CA LEU A 11 8.13 10.18 -17.73
C LEU A 11 7.18 10.11 -16.52
N VAL A 12 6.23 11.02 -16.48
CA VAL A 12 5.21 11.11 -15.43
C VAL A 12 3.83 11.14 -16.07
N GLY A 13 2.96 10.23 -15.65
CA GLY A 13 1.55 10.21 -15.99
C GLY A 13 0.70 10.67 -14.81
N VAL A 14 -0.36 11.43 -15.07
CA VAL A 14 -1.38 11.77 -14.09
C VAL A 14 -2.56 10.82 -14.27
N VAL A 15 -2.96 10.15 -13.20
CA VAL A 15 -4.10 9.21 -13.19
C VAL A 15 -5.15 9.77 -12.23
N ASN A 16 -6.12 10.46 -12.78
CA ASN A 16 -7.23 11.03 -12.03
C ASN A 16 -8.43 10.08 -12.04
N ARG A 17 -8.96 9.82 -10.87
CA ARG A 17 -10.23 9.15 -10.73
C ARG A 17 -11.35 10.16 -10.55
N ASP A 18 -12.32 10.09 -11.44
CA ASP A 18 -13.62 10.71 -11.33
C ASP A 18 -14.67 9.60 -11.13
N PRO A 19 -15.52 9.65 -10.09
CA PRO A 19 -16.54 8.63 -9.85
C PRO A 19 -17.49 8.40 -11.03
N ASP A 20 -17.77 9.41 -11.83
CA ASP A 20 -18.72 9.36 -12.93
C ASP A 20 -18.05 9.06 -14.27
N GLU A 21 -16.91 9.72 -14.57
CA GLU A 21 -16.26 9.64 -15.89
C GLU A 21 -15.20 8.54 -15.99
N SER A 22 -14.46 8.29 -14.91
CA SER A 22 -13.35 7.33 -14.88
C SER A 22 -13.30 6.49 -13.60
N PRO A 23 -14.41 5.82 -13.24
CA PRO A 23 -14.62 5.25 -11.90
C PRO A 23 -13.59 4.17 -11.50
N ARG A 24 -12.95 3.52 -12.47
CA ARG A 24 -12.06 2.39 -12.22
C ARG A 24 -10.59 2.63 -12.57
N ILE A 25 -10.23 3.79 -13.08
CA ILE A 25 -8.89 3.99 -13.68
C ILE A 25 -7.75 3.73 -12.68
N ILE A 26 -7.80 4.28 -11.47
CA ILE A 26 -6.78 4.05 -10.44
C ILE A 26 -6.79 2.58 -9.98
N HIS A 27 -7.97 2.01 -9.73
CA HIS A 27 -8.12 0.61 -9.34
C HIS A 27 -7.49 -0.32 -10.39
N ASP A 28 -7.83 -0.15 -11.66
CA ASP A 28 -7.37 -1.04 -12.73
C ASP A 28 -5.87 -0.85 -12.99
N THR A 29 -5.36 0.38 -12.89
CA THR A 29 -3.93 0.68 -12.98
C THR A 29 -3.14 -0.03 -11.88
N PHE A 30 -3.59 0.02 -10.62
CA PHE A 30 -2.94 -0.70 -9.52
C PHE A 30 -2.98 -2.22 -9.70
N VAL A 31 -4.13 -2.76 -10.12
CA VAL A 31 -4.27 -4.20 -10.38
C VAL A 31 -3.35 -4.66 -11.50
N GLN A 32 -3.26 -3.89 -12.60
CA GLN A 32 -2.38 -4.18 -13.73
C GLN A 32 -0.91 -4.12 -13.32
N ALA A 33 -0.48 -3.07 -12.59
CA ALA A 33 0.87 -2.92 -12.10
C ALA A 33 1.32 -4.09 -11.22
N ILE A 34 0.48 -4.50 -10.26
CA ILE A 34 0.76 -5.66 -9.39
C ILE A 34 0.80 -6.97 -10.19
N ASN A 35 -0.06 -7.12 -11.21
CA ASN A 35 -0.06 -8.32 -12.04
C ASN A 35 1.16 -8.39 -12.97
N ALA A 36 1.67 -7.25 -13.43
CA ALA A 36 2.86 -7.14 -14.27
C ALA A 36 4.17 -7.25 -13.48
N ALA A 37 4.12 -7.10 -12.17
CA ALA A 37 5.31 -7.18 -11.31
C ALA A 37 6.05 -8.52 -11.48
N GLU A 38 7.37 -8.45 -11.66
CA GLU A 38 8.25 -9.61 -11.87
C GLU A 38 9.11 -9.90 -10.65
N THR A 39 9.58 -8.89 -9.94
CA THR A 39 10.53 -9.02 -8.82
C THR A 39 9.95 -8.59 -7.49
N ASN A 40 9.41 -7.38 -7.40
CA ASN A 40 8.93 -6.84 -6.14
C ASN A 40 7.77 -5.85 -6.28
N VAL A 41 6.93 -5.80 -5.24
CA VAL A 41 5.91 -4.78 -5.00
C VAL A 41 6.08 -4.26 -3.58
N THR A 42 6.34 -2.97 -3.43
CA THR A 42 6.43 -2.32 -2.12
C THR A 42 5.32 -1.29 -1.97
N LEU A 43 4.56 -1.40 -0.88
CA LEU A 43 3.39 -0.58 -0.59
C LEU A 43 3.57 0.18 0.72
N ILE A 44 3.21 1.47 0.72
CA ILE A 44 2.98 2.26 1.93
C ILE A 44 1.53 2.75 1.85
N ASN A 45 0.69 2.35 2.80
CA ASN A 45 -0.70 2.78 2.80
C ASN A 45 -1.31 2.67 4.21
N PRO A 46 -1.89 3.75 4.78
CA PRO A 46 -2.46 3.74 6.13
C PRO A 46 -3.74 2.90 6.24
N TYR A 47 -4.59 2.94 5.22
CA TYR A 47 -5.91 2.32 5.20
C TYR A 47 -5.98 1.14 4.25
N LEU A 48 -5.11 0.14 4.48
CA LEU A 48 -4.99 -1.05 3.64
C LEU A 48 -6.14 -2.05 3.93
N THR A 49 -7.35 -1.69 3.53
CA THR A 49 -8.51 -2.57 3.70
C THR A 49 -8.88 -3.35 2.43
N LEU A 50 -8.04 -3.37 1.45
CA LEU A 50 -8.00 -4.03 0.15
C LEU A 50 -9.32 -4.58 -0.41
N CYS A 51 -9.79 -4.01 -1.48
CA CYS A 51 -10.88 -4.58 -2.29
C CYS A 51 -10.50 -6.00 -2.82
N PRO A 52 -11.50 -6.83 -3.18
CA PRO A 52 -11.24 -8.22 -3.59
C PRO A 52 -10.28 -8.38 -4.77
N HIS A 53 -10.26 -7.46 -5.73
CA HIS A 53 -9.40 -7.52 -6.91
C HIS A 53 -7.92 -7.27 -6.54
N LEU A 54 -7.62 -6.21 -5.79
CA LEU A 54 -6.26 -5.93 -5.30
C LEU A 54 -5.73 -7.04 -4.41
N ARG A 55 -6.56 -7.56 -3.51
CA ARG A 55 -6.18 -8.70 -2.67
C ARG A 55 -5.86 -9.94 -3.52
N ARG A 56 -6.61 -10.21 -4.60
CA ARG A 56 -6.32 -11.30 -5.53
C ARG A 56 -5.04 -11.05 -6.33
N ALA A 57 -4.80 -9.81 -6.79
CA ALA A 57 -3.59 -9.45 -7.50
C ALA A 57 -2.34 -9.67 -6.64
N LEU A 58 -2.30 -9.17 -5.41
CA LEU A 58 -1.20 -9.40 -4.46
C LEU A 58 -0.97 -10.89 -4.17
N LYS A 59 -2.04 -11.68 -4.00
CA LYS A 59 -1.91 -13.13 -3.83
C LYS A 59 -1.35 -13.84 -5.06
N ARG A 60 -1.67 -13.36 -6.28
CA ARG A 60 -1.08 -13.90 -7.52
C ARG A 60 0.39 -13.54 -7.62
N ALA A 61 0.76 -12.29 -7.31
CA ALA A 61 2.16 -11.85 -7.26
C ALA A 61 2.99 -12.72 -6.31
N LEU A 62 2.52 -12.91 -5.06
CA LEU A 62 3.17 -13.80 -4.09
C LEU A 62 3.33 -15.25 -4.60
N ARG A 63 2.34 -15.80 -5.31
CA ARG A 63 2.44 -17.16 -5.89
C ARG A 63 3.45 -17.25 -7.04
N ARG A 64 3.70 -16.15 -7.75
CA ARG A 64 4.75 -16.07 -8.79
C ARG A 64 6.15 -15.91 -8.20
N GLY A 65 6.28 -15.76 -6.88
CA GLY A 65 7.56 -15.50 -6.20
C GLY A 65 7.94 -14.02 -6.13
N VAL A 66 7.04 -13.11 -6.51
CA VAL A 66 7.24 -11.66 -6.36
C VAL A 66 7.32 -11.32 -4.87
N GLU A 67 8.37 -10.60 -4.47
CA GLU A 67 8.51 -10.10 -3.11
C GLU A 67 7.49 -8.99 -2.85
N VAL A 68 6.66 -9.14 -1.84
CA VAL A 68 5.65 -8.13 -1.47
C VAL A 68 5.98 -7.58 -0.09
N ASN A 69 6.36 -6.30 -0.03
CA ASN A 69 6.61 -5.53 1.18
C ASN A 69 5.47 -4.54 1.40
N ILE A 70 4.93 -4.48 2.61
CA ILE A 70 3.82 -3.60 2.95
C ILE A 70 4.11 -2.89 4.26
N MET A 71 4.06 -1.56 4.25
CA MET A 71 4.11 -0.73 5.44
C MET A 71 2.73 -0.14 5.70
N VAL A 72 2.23 -0.33 6.92
CA VAL A 72 0.99 0.26 7.42
C VAL A 72 1.29 1.07 8.68
N SER A 73 0.47 2.08 8.96
CA SER A 73 0.60 2.82 10.21
C SER A 73 0.08 1.99 11.39
N ALA A 74 0.80 1.98 12.50
CA ALA A 74 0.33 1.38 13.76
C ALA A 74 -0.78 2.22 14.39
N ASN A 75 -0.77 3.53 14.16
CA ASN A 75 -1.75 4.50 14.60
C ASN A 75 -2.74 4.83 13.48
N SER A 76 -3.94 5.24 13.83
CA SER A 76 -4.98 5.67 12.89
C SER A 76 -5.88 6.71 13.54
N ASP A 77 -6.34 7.65 12.76
CA ASP A 77 -7.36 8.64 13.11
C ASP A 77 -8.79 8.06 13.08
N ILE A 78 -8.97 6.86 12.49
CA ILE A 78 -10.28 6.17 12.41
C ILE A 78 -10.25 4.93 13.33
N PRO A 79 -11.06 4.88 14.39
CA PRO A 79 -10.95 3.83 15.42
C PRO A 79 -11.10 2.39 14.94
N VAL A 80 -11.94 2.14 13.93
CA VAL A 80 -12.26 0.79 13.43
C VAL A 80 -11.25 0.30 12.40
N THR A 81 -10.69 1.20 11.59
CA THR A 81 -9.80 0.88 10.47
C THR A 81 -8.60 0.01 10.86
N PRO A 82 -7.91 0.24 12.00
CA PRO A 82 -6.79 -0.62 12.41
C PRO A 82 -7.18 -2.10 12.51
N ARG A 83 -8.39 -2.42 12.97
CA ARG A 83 -8.82 -3.82 13.11
C ARG A 83 -8.97 -4.51 11.76
N VAL A 84 -9.51 -3.81 10.77
CA VAL A 84 -9.66 -4.34 9.39
C VAL A 84 -8.30 -4.47 8.71
N VAL A 85 -7.43 -3.47 8.88
CA VAL A 85 -6.05 -3.51 8.39
C VAL A 85 -5.29 -4.68 8.99
N GLU A 86 -5.32 -4.85 10.32
CA GLU A 86 -4.68 -5.97 11.04
C GLU A 86 -5.12 -7.32 10.49
N HIS A 87 -6.40 -7.52 10.24
CA HIS A 87 -6.91 -8.76 9.61
C HIS A 87 -6.36 -8.95 8.20
N THR A 88 -6.39 -7.89 7.40
CA THR A 88 -5.94 -7.90 6.00
C THR A 88 -4.45 -8.26 5.90
N VAL A 89 -3.60 -7.55 6.66
CA VAL A 89 -2.14 -7.78 6.62
C VAL A 89 -1.74 -9.12 7.23
N HIS A 90 -2.43 -9.59 8.27
CA HIS A 90 -2.20 -10.92 8.81
C HIS A 90 -2.47 -12.03 7.78
N ARG A 91 -3.52 -11.88 6.96
CA ARG A 91 -3.80 -12.83 5.88
C ARG A 91 -2.77 -12.79 4.75
N LEU A 92 -2.20 -11.61 4.46
CA LEU A 92 -1.13 -11.46 3.47
C LEU A 92 0.19 -12.00 3.99
N MET A 93 0.53 -11.73 5.26
CA MET A 93 1.70 -12.31 5.94
C MET A 93 1.69 -13.85 5.87
N LYS A 94 0.54 -14.50 6.12
CA LYS A 94 0.39 -15.95 5.96
C LYS A 94 0.60 -16.46 4.53
N LYS A 95 0.61 -15.57 3.54
CA LYS A 95 0.88 -15.88 2.13
C LYS A 95 2.28 -15.50 1.68
N GLY A 96 3.13 -15.05 2.62
CA GLY A 96 4.53 -14.71 2.39
C GLY A 96 4.82 -13.22 2.23
N ALA A 97 3.83 -12.33 2.34
CA ALA A 97 4.11 -10.90 2.35
C ALA A 97 4.87 -10.49 3.62
N LYS A 98 5.84 -9.61 3.48
CA LYS A 98 6.55 -8.96 4.58
C LYS A 98 5.77 -7.71 4.99
N ILE A 99 5.33 -7.66 6.25
CA ILE A 99 4.46 -6.59 6.75
C ILE A 99 5.20 -5.82 7.84
N TRP A 100 5.14 -4.50 7.75
CA TRP A 100 5.80 -3.58 8.64
C TRP A 100 4.78 -2.61 9.26
N PHE A 101 4.78 -2.50 10.58
CA PHE A 101 3.95 -1.53 11.30
C PHE A 101 4.80 -0.33 11.70
N PHE A 102 4.50 0.84 11.15
CA PHE A 102 5.19 2.09 11.46
C PHE A 102 4.65 2.69 12.77
N GLU A 103 5.53 2.95 13.73
CA GLU A 103 5.21 3.51 15.05
C GLU A 103 5.69 4.98 15.24
N GLY A 104 6.38 5.57 14.25
CA GLY A 104 6.88 6.95 14.29
C GLY A 104 5.81 8.04 14.13
N GLY A 105 4.56 7.74 14.44
CA GLY A 105 3.42 8.64 14.28
C GLY A 105 2.36 8.07 13.35
N PHE A 106 1.56 8.92 12.70
CA PHE A 106 0.59 8.50 11.68
C PHE A 106 1.19 8.65 10.27
N HIS A 107 1.62 7.53 9.69
CA HIS A 107 2.19 7.51 8.35
C HIS A 107 1.08 7.56 7.29
N HIS A 108 0.81 8.75 6.74
CA HIS A 108 -0.33 8.98 5.84
C HIS A 108 0.00 8.89 4.34
N SER A 109 1.19 8.42 3.97
CA SER A 109 1.58 8.26 2.56
C SER A 109 0.82 7.14 1.86
N LYS A 110 0.55 7.33 0.57
CA LYS A 110 -0.04 6.34 -0.32
C LYS A 110 0.90 6.17 -1.51
N ILE A 111 1.76 5.18 -1.40
CA ILE A 111 2.85 4.93 -2.36
C ILE A 111 2.84 3.45 -2.73
N MET A 112 2.99 3.16 -4.01
CA MET A 112 3.30 1.83 -4.51
C MET A 112 4.52 1.92 -5.42
N MET A 113 5.47 1.03 -5.21
CA MET A 113 6.67 0.88 -6.03
C MET A 113 6.72 -0.53 -6.59
N VAL A 114 7.04 -0.67 -7.88
CA VAL A 114 7.04 -1.95 -8.59
C VAL A 114 8.35 -2.12 -9.36
N ASP A 115 9.02 -3.24 -9.12
CA ASP A 115 10.24 -3.71 -9.80
C ASP A 115 11.37 -2.69 -9.84
N SER A 116 11.38 -1.74 -8.90
CA SER A 116 12.32 -0.60 -8.85
C SER A 116 12.32 0.25 -10.14
N ASN A 117 11.29 0.08 -10.99
CA ASN A 117 11.19 0.73 -12.30
C ASN A 117 10.23 1.90 -12.31
N PHE A 118 9.12 1.77 -11.58
CA PHE A 118 8.09 2.81 -11.51
C PHE A 118 7.41 2.84 -10.15
N SER A 119 6.82 3.99 -9.86
CA SER A 119 6.13 4.24 -8.62
C SER A 119 4.83 5.01 -8.84
N PHE A 120 3.89 4.79 -7.94
CA PHE A 120 2.66 5.57 -7.81
C PHE A 120 2.72 6.35 -6.50
N VAL A 121 2.44 7.64 -6.58
CA VAL A 121 2.38 8.54 -5.41
C VAL A 121 1.13 9.39 -5.55
N GLY A 122 0.28 9.43 -4.54
CA GLY A 122 -0.93 10.25 -4.64
C GLY A 122 -1.84 10.20 -3.42
N SER A 123 -3.12 10.49 -3.67
CA SER A 123 -4.14 10.56 -2.63
C SER A 123 -4.85 9.23 -2.36
N ALA A 124 -4.86 8.30 -3.34
CA ALA A 124 -5.69 7.10 -3.29
C ALA A 124 -5.24 6.07 -2.25
N ASN A 125 -6.11 5.82 -1.29
CA ASN A 125 -5.96 4.67 -0.40
C ASN A 125 -6.31 3.36 -1.12
N LEU A 126 -5.69 2.26 -0.68
CA LEU A 126 -6.00 0.93 -1.20
C LEU A 126 -7.22 0.31 -0.49
N ASN A 127 -8.29 1.09 -0.42
CA ASN A 127 -9.57 0.71 0.18
C ASN A 127 -10.72 0.86 -0.82
N SER A 128 -11.89 0.35 -0.45
CA SER A 128 -13.07 0.39 -1.32
C SER A 128 -13.57 1.82 -1.54
N ARG A 129 -13.48 2.67 -0.53
CA ARG A 129 -13.96 4.04 -0.58
C ARG A 129 -13.17 4.87 -1.60
N SER A 130 -11.86 4.99 -1.44
CA SER A 130 -11.01 5.74 -2.37
C SER A 130 -11.08 5.21 -3.80
N LEU A 131 -11.20 3.88 -3.96
CA LEU A 131 -11.18 3.26 -5.28
C LEU A 131 -12.57 3.17 -5.97
N SER A 132 -13.67 3.53 -5.26
CA SER A 132 -15.02 3.40 -5.80
C SER A 132 -15.89 4.65 -5.66
N PHE A 133 -15.56 5.58 -4.75
CA PHE A 133 -16.46 6.71 -4.42
C PHE A 133 -15.77 8.07 -4.41
N ASP A 134 -14.51 8.17 -3.95
CA ASP A 134 -13.85 9.45 -3.78
C ASP A 134 -13.18 9.93 -5.10
N TYR A 135 -13.07 11.24 -5.30
CA TYR A 135 -12.15 11.82 -6.29
C TYR A 135 -10.72 11.62 -5.83
N GLU A 136 -9.89 11.07 -6.69
CA GLU A 136 -8.51 10.75 -6.36
C GLU A 136 -7.54 11.12 -7.48
N CYS A 137 -6.32 11.49 -7.13
CA CYS A 137 -5.27 11.80 -8.08
C CYS A 137 -3.98 11.08 -7.69
N ASN A 138 -3.40 10.35 -8.64
CA ASN A 138 -2.12 9.68 -8.47
C ASN A 138 -1.18 10.05 -9.63
N LEU A 139 0.09 10.21 -9.29
CA LEU A 139 1.18 10.27 -10.25
C LEU A 139 1.71 8.86 -10.49
N LEU A 140 1.84 8.47 -11.75
CA LEU A 140 2.62 7.32 -12.19
C LEU A 140 3.98 7.85 -12.66
N ILE A 141 5.04 7.50 -11.96
CA ILE A 141 6.40 7.95 -12.24
C ILE A 141 7.20 6.76 -12.80
N ALA A 142 7.50 6.78 -14.09
CA ALA A 142 8.34 5.78 -14.75
C ALA A 142 9.78 6.28 -14.80
N ASP A 143 10.43 6.26 -13.64
CA ASP A 143 11.80 6.73 -13.44
C ASP A 143 12.50 5.92 -12.34
N ARG A 144 13.50 5.15 -12.72
CA ARG A 144 14.26 4.31 -11.77
C ARG A 144 14.93 5.08 -10.65
N PRO A 145 15.63 6.22 -10.90
CA PRO A 145 16.23 7.00 -9.82
C PRO A 145 15.20 7.50 -8.79
N SER A 146 14.05 8.00 -9.23
CA SER A 146 12.97 8.44 -8.33
C SER A 146 12.39 7.27 -7.53
N THR A 147 12.14 6.13 -8.17
CA THR A 147 11.66 4.92 -7.48
C THR A 147 12.69 4.41 -6.48
N ALA A 148 13.98 4.42 -6.82
CA ALA A 148 15.05 4.05 -5.91
C ALA A 148 15.15 4.99 -4.69
N GLN A 149 14.86 6.28 -4.87
CA GLN A 149 14.79 7.23 -3.75
C GLN A 149 13.64 6.90 -2.81
N LEU A 150 12.46 6.58 -3.32
CA LEU A 150 11.32 6.16 -2.52
C LEU A 150 11.57 4.84 -1.78
N LEU A 151 12.26 3.89 -2.42
CA LEU A 151 12.67 2.63 -1.78
C LEU A 151 13.67 2.87 -0.64
N ARG A 152 14.63 3.81 -0.80
CA ARG A 152 15.52 4.18 0.30
C ARG A 152 14.76 4.77 1.49
N LEU A 153 13.80 5.68 1.24
CA LEU A 153 12.95 6.24 2.30
C LEU A 153 12.13 5.15 2.99
N PHE A 154 11.56 4.21 2.23
CA PHE A 154 10.89 3.04 2.79
C PHE A 154 11.82 2.22 3.70
N ASP A 155 13.05 1.96 3.28
CA ASP A 155 14.01 1.18 4.06
C ASP A 155 14.51 1.93 5.31
N GLU A 156 14.65 3.25 5.24
CA GLU A 156 14.95 4.09 6.41
C GLU A 156 13.83 4.04 7.44
N ASP A 157 12.58 4.25 7.02
CA ASP A 157 11.41 4.18 7.90
C ASP A 157 11.26 2.78 8.48
N ARG A 158 11.41 1.75 7.64
CA ARG A 158 11.37 0.34 8.05
C ARG A 158 12.38 0.04 9.16
N THR A 159 13.60 0.55 9.01
CA THR A 159 14.69 0.24 9.94
C THR A 159 14.59 1.04 11.24
N LYS A 160 14.17 2.32 11.15
CA LYS A 160 14.17 3.23 12.29
C LYS A 160 12.87 3.20 13.10
N HIS A 161 11.74 2.96 12.45
CA HIS A 161 10.41 3.23 13.00
C HIS A 161 9.42 2.07 12.91
N CYS A 162 9.83 0.91 12.35
CA CYS A 162 8.89 -0.18 12.18
C CYS A 162 9.26 -1.44 12.96
N TRP A 163 8.25 -2.22 13.29
CA TRP A 163 8.41 -3.62 13.65
C TRP A 163 7.73 -4.51 12.62
N GLN A 164 8.27 -5.70 12.45
CA GLN A 164 7.75 -6.66 11.48
C GLN A 164 6.63 -7.52 12.08
N LEU A 165 5.56 -7.71 11.33
CA LEU A 165 4.53 -8.68 11.64
C LEU A 165 5.01 -10.07 11.28
N THR A 166 5.21 -10.89 12.29
CA THR A 166 5.54 -12.31 12.21
C THR A 166 4.45 -13.14 12.92
N PRO A 167 4.42 -14.46 12.79
CA PRO A 167 3.52 -15.29 13.60
C PRO A 167 3.67 -15.05 15.12
N ASP A 168 4.90 -14.78 15.59
CA ASP A 168 5.17 -14.53 17.01
C ASP A 168 4.72 -13.13 17.43
N THR A 169 5.04 -12.07 16.66
CA THR A 169 4.56 -10.71 16.96
C THR A 169 3.04 -10.64 16.85
N TRP A 170 2.41 -11.40 15.96
CA TRP A 170 0.96 -11.52 15.92
C TRP A 170 0.36 -12.10 17.20
N ARG A 171 1.04 -13.06 17.81
CA ARG A 171 0.58 -13.68 19.06
C ARG A 171 0.84 -12.79 20.28
N THR A 172 1.96 -12.11 20.32
CA THR A 172 2.42 -11.34 21.50
C THR A 172 1.85 -9.91 21.53
N LYS A 173 1.84 -9.20 20.38
CA LYS A 173 1.35 -7.81 20.31
C LYS A 173 -0.18 -7.71 20.20
N PHE A 174 -0.88 -8.76 19.74
CA PHE A 174 -2.33 -8.74 19.57
C PHE A 174 -3.01 -9.73 20.50
N SER A 175 -3.73 -9.25 21.51
CA SER A 175 -4.51 -10.10 22.41
C SER A 175 -5.56 -10.93 21.66
N LYS A 176 -6.03 -12.03 22.29
CA LYS A 176 -7.09 -12.87 21.70
C LYS A 176 -8.34 -12.07 21.34
N GLY A 177 -8.76 -11.14 22.22
CA GLY A 177 -9.89 -10.25 21.97
C GLY A 177 -9.66 -9.31 20.77
N ARG A 178 -8.46 -8.70 20.68
CA ARG A 178 -8.09 -7.83 19.55
C ARG A 178 -8.11 -8.61 18.22
N ARG A 179 -7.61 -9.84 18.20
CA ARG A 179 -7.63 -10.72 17.01
C ARG A 179 -9.06 -11.12 16.62
N PHE A 180 -9.93 -11.34 17.59
CA PHE A 180 -11.34 -11.59 17.35
C PHE A 180 -12.05 -10.34 16.78
N GLN A 181 -11.79 -9.15 17.34
CA GLN A 181 -12.30 -7.90 16.78
C GLN A 181 -11.82 -7.69 15.33
N ALA A 182 -10.53 -7.92 15.04
CA ALA A 182 -9.99 -7.84 13.69
C ALA A 182 -10.71 -8.79 12.72
N TRP A 183 -11.00 -10.01 13.16
CA TRP A 183 -11.79 -10.97 12.38
C TRP A 183 -13.25 -10.52 12.21
N PHE A 184 -13.88 -9.98 13.25
CA PHE A 184 -15.26 -9.53 13.19
C PHE A 184 -15.42 -8.29 12.29
N PHE A 185 -14.58 -7.28 12.47
CA PHE A 185 -14.67 -6.04 11.70
C PHE A 185 -14.26 -6.16 10.22
N GLN A 186 -13.67 -7.30 9.78
CA GLN A 186 -13.41 -7.51 8.35
C GLN A 186 -14.67 -7.39 7.48
N PHE A 187 -15.85 -7.64 8.03
CA PHE A 187 -17.12 -7.50 7.31
C PHE A 187 -17.43 -6.04 6.93
N LEU A 188 -16.78 -5.07 7.56
CA LEU A 188 -16.88 -3.65 7.21
C LEU A 188 -15.97 -3.25 6.04
N THR A 189 -15.11 -4.15 5.55
CA THR A 189 -14.19 -3.85 4.41
C THR A 189 -14.86 -3.20 3.20
N PRO A 190 -16.09 -3.56 2.79
CA PRO A 190 -16.74 -2.92 1.65
C PRO A 190 -17.12 -1.45 1.87
N PHE A 191 -17.19 -1.01 3.13
CA PHE A 191 -17.63 0.33 3.53
C PHE A 191 -16.48 1.26 3.96
N LEU A 192 -15.24 0.75 3.97
CA LEU A 192 -14.03 1.46 4.41
C LEU A 192 -13.09 1.83 3.26
#